data_3c65ec7bf1b7cb93463a0493ac050f90
#
_entry.id   3c65ec7bf1b7cb93463a0493ac050f90
#
_cell.length_a   1.000
_cell.length_b   1.000
_cell.length_c   1.000
_cell.angle_alpha   90.00
_cell.angle_beta   90.00
_cell.angle_gamma   90.00
#
_symmetry.space_group_name_H-M   'P 1'
#
loop_
_entity.id
_entity.type
_entity.pdbx_description
1 polymer ?
#
loop_
_entity_poly.entity_id
_entity_poly.type
_entity_poly.pdbx_seq_one_letter_code
_entity_poly.pdbx_strand_id
1 'polypeptide(L)'
;MESIAKIVKVAVDLPLYMNDNRGINVAGIASEARQVKAREGKLGLVIVDYLQMMASDNGGNRSYELGDVGRGLYQLAGELDVPVLALSQVNRGVEARQDKRPMMSDLSQSGILETVADNIIFAYRDEYYNPDTSQPGILELILAKARHGNTGTAEVLFNKSCGMIRSLKEFA
;
A
#
# COMPACT_ATOMS: atom_id res chain seq x y z
N MET A 1 2.41 26.50 -17.76
CA MET A 1 1.98 26.97 -16.43
C MET A 1 0.47 26.80 -16.18
N GLU A 2 -0.41 27.01 -17.16
CA GLU A 2 -1.87 26.78 -16.98
C GLU A 2 -2.27 25.37 -16.54
N SER A 3 -1.58 24.33 -17.03
CA SER A 3 -1.89 22.93 -16.66
C SER A 3 -1.67 22.63 -15.17
N ILE A 4 -0.58 23.16 -14.58
CA ILE A 4 -0.26 22.93 -13.17
C ILE A 4 -1.28 23.65 -12.26
N ALA A 5 -1.60 24.91 -12.57
CA ALA A 5 -2.59 25.68 -11.81
C ALA A 5 -3.98 25.01 -11.83
N LYS A 6 -4.37 24.43 -12.97
CA LYS A 6 -5.64 23.69 -13.10
C LYS A 6 -5.64 22.40 -12.27
N ILE A 7 -4.52 21.65 -12.27
CA ILE A 7 -4.37 20.44 -11.46
C ILE A 7 -4.40 20.78 -9.96
N VAL A 8 -3.66 21.81 -9.54
CA VAL A 8 -3.64 22.26 -8.14
C VAL A 8 -5.04 22.65 -7.68
N LYS A 9 -5.79 23.40 -8.50
CA LYS A 9 -7.16 23.78 -8.17
C LYS A 9 -8.08 22.58 -7.96
N VAL A 10 -7.98 21.56 -8.81
CA VAL A 10 -8.74 20.31 -8.64
C VAL A 10 -8.31 19.55 -7.39
N ALA A 11 -7.01 19.50 -7.11
CA ALA A 11 -6.47 18.76 -5.97
C ALA A 11 -6.87 19.38 -4.62
N VAL A 12 -6.98 20.72 -4.55
CA VAL A 12 -7.39 21.45 -3.31
C VAL A 12 -8.84 21.16 -2.93
N ASP A 13 -9.70 20.91 -3.93
CA ASP A 13 -11.11 20.62 -3.69
C ASP A 13 -11.39 19.15 -3.36
N LEU A 14 -10.37 18.27 -3.41
CA LEU A 14 -10.51 16.87 -3.03
C LEU A 14 -10.54 16.70 -1.50
N PRO A 15 -11.39 15.81 -0.97
CA PRO A 15 -11.41 15.48 0.47
C PRO A 15 -10.20 14.59 0.84
N LEU A 16 -9.00 15.09 0.57
CA LEU A 16 -7.73 14.43 0.79
C LEU A 16 -6.93 15.19 1.86
N TYR A 17 -6.61 14.50 2.94
CA TYR A 17 -5.81 15.01 4.05
C TYR A 17 -4.47 14.30 4.06
N MET A 18 -3.38 15.04 4.06
CA MET A 18 -2.02 14.50 4.05
C MET A 18 -1.27 14.93 5.30
N ASN A 19 -0.60 13.98 5.93
CA ASN A 19 0.36 14.22 6.99
C ASN A 19 1.74 13.74 6.53
N ASP A 20 2.71 14.63 6.46
CA ASP A 20 4.09 14.36 6.07
C ASP A 20 5.05 14.20 7.27
N ASN A 21 4.51 14.08 8.49
CA ASN A 21 5.30 13.86 9.69
C ASN A 21 5.92 12.44 9.68
N ARG A 22 7.22 12.37 9.38
CA ARG A 22 7.97 11.10 9.29
C ARG A 22 8.13 10.37 10.63
N GLY A 23 7.88 11.04 11.75
CA GLY A 23 7.94 10.45 13.09
C GLY A 23 6.58 10.02 13.64
N ILE A 24 5.53 10.02 12.82
CA ILE A 24 4.20 9.64 13.28
C ILE A 24 4.16 8.16 13.65
N ASN A 25 3.57 7.85 14.80
CA ASN A 25 3.28 6.48 15.23
C ASN A 25 1.80 6.14 15.07
N VAL A 26 1.41 4.89 15.34
CA VAL A 26 0.02 4.43 15.22
C VAL A 26 -0.95 5.28 16.04
N ALA A 27 -0.55 5.70 17.25
CA ALA A 27 -1.40 6.56 18.10
C ALA A 27 -1.62 7.93 17.47
N GLY A 28 -0.59 8.50 16.82
CA GLY A 28 -0.70 9.75 16.07
C GLY A 28 -1.62 9.62 14.88
N ILE A 29 -1.47 8.56 14.07
CA ILE A 29 -2.38 8.27 12.94
C ILE A 29 -3.83 8.14 13.44
N ALA A 30 -4.04 7.41 14.52
CA ALA A 30 -5.36 7.22 15.11
C ALA A 30 -5.99 8.54 15.58
N SER A 31 -5.19 9.40 16.23
CA SER A 31 -5.64 10.73 16.67
C SER A 31 -6.10 11.59 15.50
N GLU A 32 -5.29 11.65 14.43
CA GLU A 32 -5.63 12.45 13.26
C GLU A 32 -6.83 11.90 12.50
N ALA A 33 -6.88 10.57 12.29
CA ALA A 33 -8.01 9.94 11.63
C ALA A 33 -9.33 10.21 12.36
N ARG A 34 -9.33 10.15 13.72
CA ARG A 34 -10.50 10.54 14.53
C ARG A 34 -10.88 12.00 14.35
N GLN A 35 -9.89 12.91 14.33
CA GLN A 35 -10.14 14.35 14.15
C GLN A 35 -10.74 14.63 12.76
N VAL A 36 -10.19 14.04 11.71
CA VAL A 36 -10.74 14.16 10.35
C VAL A 36 -12.16 13.62 10.32
N LYS A 37 -12.40 12.40 10.84
CA LYS A 37 -13.74 11.80 10.87
C LYS A 37 -14.74 12.65 11.65
N ALA A 38 -14.33 13.24 12.79
CA ALA A 38 -15.20 14.09 13.59
C ALA A 38 -15.52 15.42 12.89
N ARG A 39 -14.53 16.03 12.22
CA ARG A 39 -14.68 17.30 11.51
C ARG A 39 -15.54 17.18 10.26
N GLU A 40 -15.28 16.13 9.45
CA GLU A 40 -15.93 15.92 8.16
C GLU A 40 -17.21 15.05 8.24
N GLY A 41 -17.49 14.47 9.39
CA GLY A 41 -18.61 13.54 9.59
C GLY A 41 -18.41 12.16 8.96
N LYS A 42 -17.35 11.99 8.15
CA LYS A 42 -17.01 10.71 7.45
C LYS A 42 -15.51 10.63 7.20
N LEU A 43 -15.03 9.39 7.09
CA LEU A 43 -13.69 9.06 6.62
C LEU A 43 -13.82 7.79 5.79
N GLY A 44 -13.33 7.79 4.55
CA GLY A 44 -13.52 6.69 3.61
C GLY A 44 -12.37 5.71 3.55
N LEU A 45 -11.13 6.18 3.81
CA LEU A 45 -9.92 5.38 3.73
C LEU A 45 -8.79 6.05 4.52
N VAL A 46 -7.96 5.24 5.15
CA VAL A 46 -6.67 5.66 5.70
C VAL A 46 -5.56 4.98 4.89
N ILE A 47 -4.58 5.75 4.42
CA ILE A 47 -3.42 5.22 3.69
C ILE A 47 -2.16 5.48 4.52
N VAL A 48 -1.32 4.46 4.69
CA VAL A 48 -0.03 4.54 5.37
C VAL A 48 1.09 4.16 4.39
N ASP A 49 1.91 5.15 4.01
CA ASP A 49 3.05 4.96 3.09
C ASP A 49 4.35 5.34 3.82
N TYR A 50 5.12 4.37 4.29
CA TYR A 50 4.97 2.93 4.33
C TYR A 50 5.37 2.41 5.73
N LEU A 51 4.98 1.18 6.06
CA LEU A 51 5.08 0.62 7.42
C LEU A 51 6.48 0.65 8.01
N GLN A 52 7.52 0.41 7.20
CA GLN A 52 8.90 0.35 7.68
C GLN A 52 9.45 1.67 8.21
N MET A 53 8.79 2.81 7.86
CA MET A 53 9.12 4.12 8.43
C MET A 53 8.63 4.28 9.87
N MET A 54 7.71 3.44 10.31
CA MET A 54 7.12 3.50 11.65
C MET A 54 7.86 2.59 12.66
N ALA A 55 8.71 1.67 12.17
CA ALA A 55 9.57 0.86 13.03
C ALA A 55 10.77 1.70 13.50
N SER A 56 11.07 1.67 14.80
CA SER A 56 12.18 2.41 15.35
C SER A 56 13.53 1.71 15.05
N ASP A 57 14.60 2.51 14.88
CA ASP A 57 15.96 2.00 14.73
C ASP A 57 16.65 1.73 16.09
N ASN A 58 15.90 1.69 17.20
CA ASN A 58 16.42 1.64 18.57
C ASN A 58 16.94 0.25 19.01
N GLY A 59 17.38 -0.60 18.06
CA GLY A 59 18.00 -1.90 18.39
C GLY A 59 17.03 -2.99 18.84
N GLY A 60 15.72 -2.75 18.75
CA GLY A 60 14.68 -3.74 18.94
C GLY A 60 14.57 -4.73 17.77
N ASN A 61 13.82 -5.80 17.95
CA ASN A 61 13.52 -6.71 16.84
C ASN A 61 12.49 -6.07 15.91
N ARG A 62 12.96 -5.52 14.80
CA ARG A 62 12.16 -4.80 13.79
C ARG A 62 10.94 -5.58 13.30
N SER A 63 11.02 -6.90 13.33
CA SER A 63 9.92 -7.80 12.99
C SER A 63 8.75 -7.67 13.98
N TYR A 64 9.05 -7.60 15.28
CA TYR A 64 8.02 -7.41 16.30
C TYR A 64 7.39 -6.03 16.24
N GLU A 65 8.21 -5.00 16.01
CA GLU A 65 7.72 -3.61 15.90
C GLU A 65 6.77 -3.43 14.71
N LEU A 66 7.11 -3.98 13.54
CA LEU A 66 6.21 -3.99 12.38
C LEU A 66 4.92 -4.77 12.66
N GLY A 67 5.02 -5.86 13.44
CA GLY A 67 3.86 -6.61 13.87
C GLY A 67 2.94 -5.80 14.78
N ASP A 68 3.53 -5.01 15.72
CA ASP A 68 2.76 -4.13 16.61
C ASP A 68 2.09 -3.00 15.83
N VAL A 69 2.79 -2.39 14.88
CA VAL A 69 2.23 -1.40 13.95
C VAL A 69 1.04 -2.00 13.19
N GLY A 70 1.22 -3.20 12.61
CA GLY A 70 0.13 -3.88 11.88
C GLY A 70 -1.09 -4.16 12.76
N ARG A 71 -0.89 -4.65 13.98
CA ARG A 71 -1.99 -4.87 14.94
C ARG A 71 -2.70 -3.57 15.31
N GLY A 72 -1.95 -2.50 15.54
CA GLY A 72 -2.53 -1.21 15.88
C GLY A 72 -3.34 -0.60 14.74
N LEU A 73 -2.89 -0.74 13.49
CA LEU A 73 -3.64 -0.30 12.31
C LEU A 73 -4.90 -1.15 12.08
N TYR A 74 -4.83 -2.46 12.32
CA TYR A 74 -5.98 -3.34 12.27
C TYR A 74 -7.05 -2.95 13.30
N GLN A 75 -6.63 -2.64 14.54
CA GLN A 75 -7.54 -2.17 15.60
C GLN A 75 -8.17 -0.82 15.21
N LEU A 76 -7.37 0.09 14.64
CA LEU A 76 -7.86 1.39 14.17
C LEU A 76 -8.92 1.24 13.08
N ALA A 77 -8.71 0.34 12.12
CA ALA A 77 -9.68 0.05 11.06
C ALA A 77 -11.04 -0.37 11.66
N GLY A 78 -11.01 -1.29 12.65
CA GLY A 78 -12.22 -1.76 13.34
C GLY A 78 -12.87 -0.67 14.20
N GLU A 79 -12.08 0.13 14.93
CA GLU A 79 -12.59 1.23 15.76
C GLU A 79 -13.31 2.30 14.94
N LEU A 80 -12.71 2.68 13.82
CA LEU A 80 -13.25 3.74 12.97
C LEU A 80 -14.26 3.24 11.94
N ASP A 81 -14.41 1.91 11.78
CA ASP A 81 -15.16 1.32 10.68
C ASP A 81 -14.73 1.92 9.31
N VAL A 82 -13.40 1.91 9.08
CA VAL A 82 -12.76 2.51 7.90
C VAL A 82 -11.66 1.58 7.42
N PRO A 83 -11.58 1.25 6.13
CA PRO A 83 -10.48 0.47 5.61
C PRO A 83 -9.14 1.20 5.78
N VAL A 84 -8.10 0.44 6.12
CA VAL A 84 -6.72 0.92 6.18
C VAL A 84 -5.90 0.23 5.10
N LEU A 85 -5.32 1.00 4.19
CA LEU A 85 -4.37 0.55 3.19
C LEU A 85 -2.96 0.86 3.67
N ALA A 86 -2.20 -0.18 4.02
CA ALA A 86 -0.82 -0.03 4.45
C ALA A 86 0.14 -0.54 3.39
N LEU A 87 1.07 0.30 2.95
CA LEU A 87 2.13 -0.09 2.03
C LEU A 87 3.27 -0.74 2.80
N SER A 88 3.84 -1.79 2.25
CA SER A 88 4.97 -2.50 2.84
C SER A 88 6.00 -2.85 1.78
N GLN A 89 7.27 -2.70 2.12
CA GLN A 89 8.35 -3.15 1.25
C GLN A 89 8.45 -4.67 1.26
N VAL A 90 8.76 -5.22 0.10
CA VAL A 90 9.07 -6.63 -0.11
C VAL A 90 10.57 -6.87 0.11
N ASN A 91 10.93 -8.04 0.65
CA ASN A 91 12.32 -8.42 0.85
C ASN A 91 13.04 -8.54 -0.50
N ARG A 92 14.27 -8.00 -0.58
CA ARG A 92 15.11 -8.06 -1.79
C ARG A 92 15.50 -9.48 -2.20
N GLY A 93 15.32 -10.49 -1.34
CA GLY A 93 15.53 -11.90 -1.66
C GLY A 93 14.71 -12.37 -2.88
N VAL A 94 13.60 -11.70 -3.20
CA VAL A 94 12.82 -11.95 -4.41
C VAL A 94 13.66 -11.82 -5.70
N GLU A 95 14.63 -10.90 -5.72
CA GLU A 95 15.48 -10.62 -6.88
C GLU A 95 16.44 -11.77 -7.22
N ALA A 96 16.75 -12.64 -6.25
CA ALA A 96 17.61 -13.81 -6.43
C ALA A 96 16.89 -15.02 -7.04
N ARG A 97 15.55 -15.00 -7.10
CA ARG A 97 14.76 -16.11 -7.66
C ARG A 97 14.64 -16.01 -9.16
N GLN A 98 14.38 -17.15 -9.80
CA GLN A 98 14.06 -17.21 -11.23
C GLN A 98 12.72 -16.52 -11.49
N ASP A 99 11.67 -16.90 -10.78
CA ASP A 99 10.40 -16.18 -10.76
C ASP A 99 10.46 -15.08 -9.68
N LYS A 100 10.41 -13.84 -10.12
CA LYS A 100 10.51 -12.64 -9.26
C LYS A 100 9.15 -12.12 -8.83
N ARG A 101 8.06 -12.86 -9.06
CA ARG A 101 6.76 -12.52 -8.49
C ARG A 101 6.82 -12.63 -6.98
N PRO A 102 6.46 -11.57 -6.25
CA PRO A 102 6.45 -11.61 -4.80
C PRO A 102 5.45 -12.64 -4.27
N MET A 103 5.80 -13.28 -3.16
CA MET A 103 4.97 -14.22 -2.44
C MET A 103 4.92 -13.88 -0.94
N MET A 104 4.07 -14.54 -0.18
CA MET A 104 3.85 -14.24 1.23
C MET A 104 5.13 -14.25 2.07
N SER A 105 6.06 -15.17 1.81
CA SER A 105 7.36 -15.24 2.48
C SER A 105 8.28 -14.03 2.22
N ASP A 106 7.97 -13.22 1.21
CA ASP A 106 8.74 -12.01 0.89
C ASP A 106 8.23 -10.77 1.64
N LEU A 107 7.10 -10.87 2.33
CA LEU A 107 6.69 -9.85 3.28
C LEU A 107 7.77 -9.73 4.35
N SER A 108 8.51 -8.64 4.27
CA SER A 108 9.70 -8.38 5.08
C SER A 108 9.41 -8.58 6.57
N GLN A 109 10.09 -9.56 7.15
CA GLN A 109 10.33 -9.72 8.60
C GLN A 109 9.11 -9.90 9.52
N SER A 110 7.89 -10.06 9.04
CA SER A 110 6.74 -10.14 9.93
C SER A 110 5.65 -11.11 9.45
N GLY A 111 5.73 -12.37 9.88
CA GLY A 111 4.60 -13.30 9.80
C GLY A 111 3.33 -12.76 10.48
N ILE A 112 3.47 -11.70 11.30
CA ILE A 112 2.37 -11.02 11.96
C ILE A 112 1.56 -10.18 10.95
N LEU A 113 2.21 -9.47 10.01
CA LEU A 113 1.48 -8.74 8.95
C LEU A 113 0.65 -9.70 8.10
N GLU A 114 1.23 -10.87 7.79
CA GLU A 114 0.49 -11.94 7.11
C GLU A 114 -0.74 -12.37 7.90
N THR A 115 -0.65 -12.43 9.22
CA THR A 115 -1.75 -12.88 10.08
C THR A 115 -2.86 -11.83 10.20
N VAL A 116 -2.50 -10.56 10.43
CA VAL A 116 -3.48 -9.50 10.76
C VAL A 116 -4.17 -8.90 9.54
N ALA A 117 -3.49 -8.81 8.39
CA ALA A 117 -4.10 -8.26 7.19
C ALA A 117 -5.25 -9.12 6.68
N ASP A 118 -6.36 -8.52 6.29
CA ASP A 118 -7.49 -9.22 5.67
C ASP A 118 -7.18 -9.57 4.20
N ASN A 119 -6.53 -8.66 3.51
CA ASN A 119 -6.09 -8.84 2.12
C ASN A 119 -4.62 -8.47 2.00
N ILE A 120 -3.90 -9.19 1.14
CA ILE A 120 -2.52 -8.87 0.78
C ILE A 120 -2.42 -8.89 -0.74
N ILE A 121 -2.00 -7.75 -1.29
CA ILE A 121 -1.85 -7.56 -2.72
C ILE A 121 -0.38 -7.23 -3.00
N PHE A 122 0.25 -8.02 -3.85
CA PHE A 122 1.58 -7.69 -4.39
C PHE A 122 1.45 -7.02 -5.74
N ALA A 123 2.29 -6.03 -5.96
CA ALA A 123 2.47 -5.37 -7.25
C ALA A 123 3.71 -5.92 -7.94
N TYR A 124 3.56 -6.48 -9.14
CA TYR A 124 4.65 -7.02 -9.92
C TYR A 124 4.61 -6.50 -11.35
N ARG A 125 5.78 -6.19 -11.88
CA ARG A 125 5.95 -5.72 -13.25
C ARG A 125 7.13 -6.44 -13.89
N ASP A 126 6.84 -7.33 -14.84
CA ASP A 126 7.85 -8.17 -15.47
C ASP A 126 8.89 -7.33 -16.23
N GLU A 127 8.47 -6.28 -16.93
CA GLU A 127 9.39 -5.41 -17.69
C GLU A 127 10.45 -4.72 -16.82
N TYR A 128 10.28 -4.68 -15.49
CA TYR A 128 11.27 -4.13 -14.58
C TYR A 128 12.50 -5.03 -14.45
N TYR A 129 12.28 -6.35 -14.51
CA TYR A 129 13.31 -7.38 -14.38
C TYR A 129 13.75 -7.95 -15.74
N ASN A 130 12.86 -7.94 -16.72
CA ASN A 130 13.04 -8.51 -18.05
C ASN A 130 12.68 -7.47 -19.12
N PRO A 131 13.68 -6.72 -19.64
CA PRO A 131 13.44 -5.71 -20.67
C PRO A 131 12.84 -6.27 -21.97
N ASP A 132 13.09 -7.56 -22.27
CA ASP A 132 12.61 -8.25 -23.47
C ASP A 132 11.29 -9.01 -23.23
N THR A 133 10.55 -8.65 -22.20
CA THR A 133 9.27 -9.26 -21.85
C THR A 133 8.26 -9.17 -22.99
N SER A 134 7.43 -10.21 -23.13
CA SER A 134 6.27 -10.18 -24.03
C SER A 134 5.09 -9.34 -23.52
N GLN A 135 5.18 -8.81 -22.27
CA GLN A 135 4.12 -8.05 -21.61
C GLN A 135 4.59 -6.66 -21.15
N PRO A 136 5.09 -5.81 -22.07
CA PRO A 136 5.53 -4.47 -21.70
C PRO A 136 4.35 -3.62 -21.21
N GLY A 137 4.58 -2.82 -20.16
CA GLY A 137 3.56 -1.93 -19.59
C GLY A 137 2.45 -2.65 -18.81
N ILE A 138 2.58 -3.94 -18.53
CA ILE A 138 1.65 -4.66 -17.66
C ILE A 138 2.12 -4.60 -16.22
N LEU A 139 1.19 -4.26 -15.32
CA LEU A 139 1.32 -4.38 -13.88
C LEU A 139 0.37 -5.46 -13.40
N GLU A 140 0.91 -6.49 -12.81
CA GLU A 140 0.14 -7.54 -12.13
C GLU A 140 -0.16 -7.12 -10.69
N LEU A 141 -1.43 -7.18 -10.30
CA LEU A 141 -1.90 -7.03 -8.93
C LEU A 141 -2.25 -8.44 -8.42
N ILE A 142 -1.36 -9.03 -7.65
CA ILE A 142 -1.44 -10.41 -7.18
C ILE A 142 -2.09 -10.41 -5.79
N LEU A 143 -3.37 -10.76 -5.70
CA LEU A 143 -4.08 -10.95 -4.44
C LEU A 143 -3.65 -12.30 -3.84
N ALA A 144 -2.61 -12.26 -3.00
CA ALA A 144 -2.00 -13.44 -2.40
C ALA A 144 -2.74 -13.93 -1.14
N LYS A 145 -3.48 -13.04 -0.47
CA LYS A 145 -4.36 -13.35 0.65
C LYS A 145 -5.68 -12.61 0.49
N ALA A 146 -6.78 -13.33 0.71
CA ALA A 146 -8.12 -12.77 0.88
C ALA A 146 -8.81 -13.51 2.03
N ARG A 147 -9.18 -12.79 3.11
CA ARG A 147 -9.90 -13.39 4.25
C ARG A 147 -11.31 -13.85 3.86
N HIS A 148 -11.94 -13.10 2.96
CA HIS A 148 -13.27 -13.37 2.47
C HIS A 148 -13.27 -13.37 0.93
N GLY A 149 -12.96 -14.50 0.31
CA GLY A 149 -12.93 -14.64 -1.14
C GLY A 149 -11.76 -15.45 -1.67
N ASN A 150 -11.63 -15.48 -3.00
CA ASN A 150 -10.58 -16.22 -3.67
C ASN A 150 -9.37 -15.32 -3.94
N THR A 151 -8.19 -15.90 -3.88
CA THR A 151 -6.95 -15.28 -4.37
C THR A 151 -6.90 -15.32 -5.89
N GLY A 152 -6.06 -14.48 -6.50
CA GLY A 152 -5.91 -14.42 -7.95
C GLY A 152 -5.07 -13.24 -8.38
N THR A 153 -4.92 -13.06 -9.69
CA THR A 153 -4.14 -11.96 -10.27
C THR A 153 -5.01 -11.15 -11.21
N ALA A 154 -4.95 -9.83 -11.09
CA ALA A 154 -5.52 -8.89 -12.03
C ALA A 154 -4.38 -8.16 -12.75
N GLU A 155 -4.51 -8.01 -14.06
CA GLU A 155 -3.57 -7.25 -14.89
C GLU A 155 -4.15 -5.87 -15.20
N VAL A 156 -3.30 -4.85 -15.14
CA VAL A 156 -3.63 -3.47 -15.48
C VAL A 156 -2.49 -2.87 -16.32
N LEU A 157 -2.83 -1.86 -17.11
CA LEU A 157 -1.83 -1.09 -17.86
C LEU A 157 -1.13 -0.12 -16.92
N PHE A 158 0.20 -0.08 -16.98
CA PHE A 158 1.05 0.87 -16.27
C PHE A 158 1.89 1.69 -17.24
N ASN A 159 1.66 2.99 -17.26
CA ASN A 159 2.49 3.90 -18.04
C ASN A 159 3.66 4.42 -17.19
N LYS A 160 4.86 3.88 -17.43
CA LYS A 160 6.07 4.22 -16.68
C LYS A 160 6.52 5.68 -16.81
N SER A 161 6.10 6.39 -17.87
CA SER A 161 6.49 7.79 -18.09
C SER A 161 5.76 8.76 -17.15
N CYS A 162 4.58 8.40 -16.65
CA CYS A 162 3.76 9.24 -15.78
C CYS A 162 3.16 8.52 -14.57
N GLY A 163 3.45 7.22 -14.38
CA GLY A 163 2.92 6.42 -13.28
C GLY A 163 1.42 6.10 -13.38
N MET A 164 0.78 6.40 -14.52
CA MET A 164 -0.66 6.19 -14.67
C MET A 164 -1.01 4.71 -14.79
N ILE A 165 -2.05 4.31 -14.05
CA ILE A 165 -2.62 2.96 -14.10
C ILE A 165 -4.00 3.03 -14.77
N ARG A 166 -4.29 2.08 -15.68
CA ARG A 166 -5.59 1.96 -16.37
C ARG A 166 -6.03 0.50 -16.46
N SER A 167 -7.34 0.31 -16.56
CA SER A 167 -7.91 -1.01 -16.84
C SER A 167 -7.55 -1.47 -18.25
N LEU A 168 -7.23 -2.77 -18.41
CA LEU A 168 -7.07 -3.39 -19.74
C LEU A 168 -8.34 -3.32 -20.60
N LYS A 169 -9.53 -3.32 -19.95
CA LYS A 169 -10.83 -3.28 -20.66
C LYS A 169 -11.13 -1.95 -21.36
N GLU A 170 -10.39 -0.89 -21.07
CA GLU A 170 -10.56 0.41 -21.74
C GLU A 170 -9.87 0.49 -23.11
N PHE A 171 -9.17 -0.59 -23.51
CA PHE A 171 -8.41 -0.67 -24.77
C PHE A 171 -8.79 -1.87 -25.66
N ALA A 172 -9.84 -2.61 -25.31
CA ALA A 172 -10.37 -3.71 -26.10
C ALA A 172 -11.51 -3.26 -27.01
#